data_858793ef6e4359ff737ee07451e5c633
#
_entry.id   858793ef6e4359ff737ee07451e5c633
#
_cell.length_a   1.000
_cell.length_b   1.000
_cell.length_c   1.000
_cell.angle_alpha   90.00
_cell.angle_beta   90.00
_cell.angle_gamma   90.00
#
_symmetry.space_group_name_H-M   'P 1'
#
loop_
_entity.id
_entity.type
_entity.pdbx_description
1 polymer ?
#
loop_
_entity_poly.entity_id
_entity_poly.type
_entity_poly.pdbx_seq_one_letter_code
_entity_poly.pdbx_strand_id
1 'polypeptide(L)'
;LIPQHEYLRIDSIGYKHRYTEISEEEAREVGLNRHFWELAIAVEHENSKHDWMDEVIKLLHVRCPLKVVISYNYCDCSEEMEINKLGFIEKKKKKWLENYPNDKEEYLIIIGNSAPKNRNSIGYEIFDYRGYEYINGHFYKI
;
A
#
# COMPACT_ATOMS: atom_id res chain seq x y z
N LEU A 1 14.24 9.83 -19.85
CA LEU A 1 13.10 9.01 -19.42
C LEU A 1 13.32 7.59 -19.92
N ILE A 2 13.37 6.63 -19.01
CA ILE A 2 13.42 5.20 -19.35
C ILE A 2 11.98 4.72 -19.43
N PRO A 3 11.50 4.23 -20.59
CA PRO A 3 10.15 3.69 -20.68
C PRO A 3 10.06 2.41 -19.86
N GLN A 4 9.11 2.34 -18.95
CA GLN A 4 8.84 1.15 -18.16
C GLN A 4 7.42 0.67 -18.49
N HIS A 5 7.31 -0.54 -19.04
CA HIS A 5 6.06 -1.06 -19.57
C HIS A 5 5.03 -1.49 -18.53
N GLU A 6 5.43 -1.64 -17.27
CA GLU A 6 4.54 -2.08 -16.17
C GLU A 6 4.77 -1.22 -14.95
N TYR A 7 4.45 0.06 -15.09
CA TYR A 7 4.45 0.98 -13.97
C TYR A 7 3.19 0.76 -13.13
N LEU A 8 3.36 0.33 -11.88
CA LEU A 8 2.29 0.14 -10.89
C LEU A 8 1.35 -1.06 -11.18
N ARG A 9 1.87 -2.28 -11.20
CA ARG A 9 1.02 -3.44 -10.93
C ARG A 9 0.56 -3.34 -9.49
N ILE A 10 -0.73 -3.07 -9.29
CA ILE A 10 -1.39 -3.14 -7.99
C ILE A 10 -2.11 -4.48 -7.95
N ASP A 11 -1.85 -5.28 -6.91
CA ASP A 11 -2.39 -6.65 -6.81
C ASP A 11 -3.91 -6.67 -6.72
N SER A 12 -4.48 -5.72 -5.97
CA SER A 12 -5.93 -5.60 -5.84
C SER A 12 -6.35 -4.15 -5.70
N ILE A 13 -7.45 -3.81 -6.33
CA ILE A 13 -8.06 -2.48 -6.24
C ILE A 13 -9.53 -2.57 -5.90
N GLY A 14 -10.02 -1.63 -5.09
CA GLY A 14 -11.43 -1.36 -4.93
C GLY A 14 -11.74 0.03 -5.46
N TYR A 15 -12.82 0.17 -6.16
CA TYR A 15 -13.21 1.43 -6.79
C TYR A 15 -14.70 1.74 -6.60
N LYS A 16 -15.04 3.01 -6.65
CA LYS A 16 -16.41 3.49 -6.74
C LYS A 16 -16.80 3.61 -8.21
N HIS A 17 -18.00 3.17 -8.51
CA HIS A 17 -18.52 3.22 -9.86
C HIS A 17 -18.95 4.65 -10.19
N ARG A 18 -18.11 5.44 -10.81
CA ARG A 18 -18.32 6.79 -11.33
C ARG A 18 -17.95 7.93 -10.40
N TYR A 19 -17.41 8.96 -11.01
CA TYR A 19 -17.49 10.30 -10.46
C TYR A 19 -18.97 10.72 -10.46
N THR A 20 -19.48 11.08 -9.30
CA THR A 20 -20.86 11.57 -9.13
C THR A 20 -21.11 12.89 -9.89
N GLU A 21 -20.06 13.50 -10.39
CA GLU A 21 -20.02 14.81 -11.04
C GLU A 21 -20.14 14.73 -12.57
N ILE A 22 -20.05 13.53 -13.15
CA ILE A 22 -20.12 13.31 -14.60
C ILE A 22 -21.32 12.42 -14.90
N SER A 23 -22.29 12.95 -15.65
CA SER A 23 -23.44 12.18 -16.11
C SER A 23 -23.04 11.19 -17.22
N GLU A 24 -23.88 10.17 -17.44
CA GLU A 24 -23.68 9.23 -18.55
C GLU A 24 -23.72 9.91 -19.92
N GLU A 25 -24.47 10.99 -20.03
CA GLU A 25 -24.64 11.77 -21.24
C GLU A 25 -23.37 12.54 -21.55
N GLU A 26 -22.82 13.27 -20.57
CA GLU A 26 -21.54 13.97 -20.71
C GLU A 26 -20.39 13.02 -21.01
N ALA A 27 -20.33 11.87 -20.33
CA ALA A 27 -19.31 10.87 -20.59
C ALA A 27 -19.39 10.32 -22.02
N ARG A 28 -20.61 10.15 -22.54
CA ARG A 28 -20.86 9.67 -23.90
C ARG A 28 -20.50 10.70 -24.96
N GLU A 29 -20.80 11.98 -24.72
CA GLU A 29 -20.48 13.08 -25.64
C GLU A 29 -18.96 13.20 -25.89
N VAL A 30 -18.14 12.99 -24.88
CA VAL A 30 -16.68 13.08 -24.99
C VAL A 30 -16.02 11.73 -25.26
N GLY A 31 -16.80 10.67 -25.49
CA GLY A 31 -16.27 9.33 -25.78
C GLY A 31 -15.57 8.66 -24.59
N LEU A 32 -15.90 9.07 -23.37
CA LEU A 32 -15.38 8.42 -22.17
C LEU A 32 -15.94 7.01 -22.04
N ASN A 33 -15.05 6.06 -21.86
CA ASN A 33 -15.41 4.66 -21.71
C ASN A 33 -16.25 4.45 -20.44
N ARG A 34 -17.11 3.43 -20.42
CA ARG A 34 -18.03 3.10 -19.30
C ARG A 34 -17.34 2.84 -17.95
N HIS A 35 -16.02 2.79 -17.92
CA HIS A 35 -15.18 2.49 -16.76
C HIS A 35 -14.57 3.75 -16.16
N PHE A 36 -15.37 4.78 -15.92
CA PHE A 36 -14.96 5.89 -15.08
C PHE A 36 -15.12 5.47 -13.62
N TRP A 37 -14.02 5.24 -12.96
CA TRP A 37 -13.99 4.77 -11.59
C TRP A 37 -12.99 5.58 -10.78
N GLU A 38 -13.40 5.88 -9.58
CA GLU A 38 -12.57 6.50 -8.56
C GLU A 38 -11.94 5.41 -7.71
N LEU A 39 -10.63 5.34 -7.67
CA LEU A 39 -9.91 4.38 -6.85
C LEU A 39 -10.19 4.68 -5.37
N ALA A 40 -10.77 3.74 -4.64
CA ALA A 40 -11.11 3.88 -3.23
C ALA A 40 -10.10 3.18 -2.32
N ILE A 41 -9.56 2.05 -2.77
CA ILE A 41 -8.56 1.26 -2.06
C ILE A 41 -7.57 0.65 -3.04
N ALA A 42 -6.30 0.66 -2.67
CA ALA A 42 -5.21 -0.04 -3.37
C ALA A 42 -4.52 -0.98 -2.38
N VAL A 43 -4.35 -2.24 -2.76
CA VAL A 43 -3.74 -3.28 -1.94
C VAL A 43 -2.57 -3.91 -2.67
N GLU A 44 -1.44 -3.96 -2.02
CA GLU A 44 -0.26 -4.73 -2.42
C GLU A 44 -0.04 -5.88 -1.45
N HIS A 45 0.23 -7.05 -1.99
CA HIS A 45 0.44 -8.27 -1.23
C HIS A 45 1.78 -8.90 -1.64
N GLU A 46 2.84 -8.55 -0.94
CA GLU A 46 4.19 -9.02 -1.24
C GLU A 46 4.47 -10.37 -0.55
N ASN A 47 4.50 -11.40 -1.36
CA ASN A 47 4.77 -12.79 -0.92
C ASN A 47 6.24 -13.19 -1.01
N SER A 48 7.05 -12.37 -1.67
CA SER A 48 8.46 -12.69 -1.87
C SER A 48 9.31 -12.21 -0.69
N LYS A 49 10.58 -12.61 -0.69
CA LYS A 49 11.57 -12.14 0.31
C LYS A 49 12.02 -10.69 0.06
N HIS A 50 11.36 -9.98 -0.86
CA HIS A 50 11.66 -8.60 -1.14
C HIS A 50 11.21 -7.69 -0.02
N ASP A 51 11.83 -6.53 0.03
CA ASP A 51 11.50 -5.56 1.06
C ASP A 51 10.13 -4.92 0.81
N TRP A 52 9.21 -5.13 1.72
CA TRP A 52 7.87 -4.54 1.70
C TRP A 52 7.87 -3.00 1.62
N MET A 53 8.99 -2.36 1.91
CA MET A 53 9.15 -0.91 1.75
C MET A 53 8.93 -0.46 0.32
N ASP A 54 9.36 -1.25 -0.67
CA ASP A 54 9.19 -0.92 -2.08
C ASP A 54 7.71 -0.83 -2.44
N GLU A 55 6.87 -1.70 -1.87
CA GLU A 55 5.43 -1.69 -2.05
C GLU A 55 4.78 -0.46 -1.41
N VAL A 56 5.21 -0.09 -0.21
CA VAL A 56 4.74 1.15 0.43
C VAL A 56 5.12 2.36 -0.40
N ILE A 57 6.37 2.43 -0.88
CA ILE A 57 6.85 3.53 -1.72
C ILE A 57 6.09 3.59 -3.04
N LYS A 58 5.81 2.46 -3.67
CA LYS A 58 5.00 2.36 -4.89
C LYS A 58 3.62 2.98 -4.66
N LEU A 59 2.94 2.62 -3.58
CA LEU A 59 1.62 3.15 -3.25
C LEU A 59 1.63 4.65 -2.88
N LEU A 60 2.78 5.24 -2.49
CA LEU A 60 2.87 6.69 -2.30
C LEU A 60 2.56 7.48 -3.58
N HIS A 61 2.82 6.89 -4.74
CA HIS A 61 2.57 7.51 -6.04
C HIS A 61 1.16 7.26 -6.58
N VAL A 62 0.36 6.46 -5.89
CA VAL A 62 -1.02 6.16 -6.26
C VAL A 62 -1.96 7.11 -5.54
N ARG A 63 -2.80 7.82 -6.28
CA ARG A 63 -3.85 8.64 -5.68
C ARG A 63 -5.02 7.76 -5.25
N CYS A 64 -5.08 7.44 -3.96
CA CYS A 64 -6.10 6.56 -3.40
C CYS A 64 -6.31 6.89 -1.91
N PRO A 65 -7.56 6.98 -1.43
CA PRO A 65 -7.85 7.26 -0.02
C PRO A 65 -7.27 6.25 0.95
N LEU A 66 -7.37 4.95 0.64
CA LEU A 66 -6.84 3.89 1.49
C LEU A 66 -5.83 3.03 0.72
N LYS A 67 -4.65 2.89 1.30
CA LYS A 67 -3.53 2.10 0.77
C LYS A 67 -3.17 1.02 1.77
N VAL A 68 -3.15 -0.23 1.33
CA VAL A 68 -2.86 -1.39 2.17
C VAL A 68 -1.65 -2.14 1.61
N VAL A 69 -0.70 -2.43 2.47
CA VAL A 69 0.42 -3.33 2.16
C VAL A 69 0.37 -4.51 3.09
N ILE A 70 0.36 -5.71 2.54
CA ILE A 70 0.46 -6.97 3.28
C ILE A 70 1.76 -7.63 2.87
N SER A 71 2.61 -7.95 3.83
CA SER A 71 3.90 -8.58 3.55
C SER A 71 4.31 -9.57 4.63
N TYR A 72 5.39 -10.30 4.38
CA TYR A 72 5.86 -11.34 5.27
C TYR A 72 7.36 -11.23 5.52
N ASN A 73 7.75 -11.31 6.79
CA ASN A 73 9.12 -11.46 7.21
C ASN A 73 9.42 -12.94 7.46
N TYR A 74 10.14 -13.56 6.55
CA TYR A 74 10.57 -14.96 6.64
C TYR A 74 11.83 -15.16 7.50
N CYS A 75 12.42 -14.11 7.97
CA CYS A 75 13.54 -14.07 8.91
C CYS A 75 13.12 -13.35 10.18
N ASP A 76 13.86 -13.58 11.27
CA ASP A 76 13.62 -12.94 12.57
C ASP A 76 13.85 -11.42 12.47
N CYS A 77 12.93 -10.71 11.85
CA CYS A 77 12.94 -9.25 11.84
C CYS A 77 12.33 -8.76 13.15
N SER A 78 13.10 -8.01 13.90
CA SER A 78 12.62 -7.40 15.12
C SER A 78 11.60 -6.28 14.82
N GLU A 79 10.68 -6.07 15.73
CA GLU A 79 9.74 -4.95 15.68
C GLU A 79 10.49 -3.60 15.55
N GLU A 80 11.67 -3.49 16.17
CA GLU A 80 12.52 -2.31 16.07
C GLU A 80 12.96 -2.03 14.63
N MET A 81 13.29 -3.06 13.85
CA MET A 81 13.63 -2.89 12.43
C MET A 81 12.44 -2.40 11.60
N GLU A 82 11.24 -2.87 11.89
CA GLU A 82 10.03 -2.40 11.24
C GLU A 82 9.77 -0.93 11.55
N ILE A 83 9.85 -0.54 12.82
CA ILE A 83 9.69 0.84 13.26
C ILE A 83 10.73 1.76 12.61
N ASN A 84 11.97 1.32 12.49
CA ASN A 84 13.03 2.09 11.83
C ASN A 84 12.72 2.30 10.33
N LYS A 85 12.23 1.28 9.64
CA LYS A 85 11.80 1.37 8.24
C LYS A 85 10.61 2.31 8.07
N LEU A 86 9.62 2.21 8.94
CA LEU A 86 8.45 3.10 8.94
C LEU A 86 8.86 4.56 9.20
N GLY A 87 9.75 4.81 10.16
CA GLY A 87 10.30 6.14 10.42
C GLY A 87 11.07 6.72 9.23
N PHE A 88 11.74 5.87 8.43
CA PHE A 88 12.36 6.30 7.19
C PHE A 88 11.31 6.74 6.16
N ILE A 89 10.25 5.96 5.99
CA ILE A 89 9.14 6.28 5.08
C ILE A 89 8.47 7.60 5.48
N GLU A 90 8.20 7.81 6.78
CA GLU A 90 7.63 9.06 7.29
C GLU A 90 8.44 10.29 6.88
N LYS A 91 9.76 10.23 7.09
CA LYS A 91 10.68 11.33 6.72
C LYS A 91 10.66 11.60 5.23
N LYS A 92 10.62 10.55 4.41
CA LYS A 92 10.61 10.68 2.95
C LYS A 92 9.25 11.13 2.45
N LYS A 93 8.16 10.58 2.98
CA LYS A 93 6.80 10.97 2.63
C LYS A 93 6.60 12.46 2.84
N LYS A 94 7.01 13.00 3.97
CA LYS A 94 6.91 14.43 4.26
C LYS A 94 7.59 15.27 3.16
N LYS A 95 8.79 14.89 2.77
CA LYS A 95 9.54 15.60 1.71
C LYS A 95 8.91 15.44 0.34
N TRP A 96 8.40 14.26 0.00
CA TRP A 96 7.80 13.99 -1.32
C TRP A 96 6.42 14.60 -1.46
N LEU A 97 5.66 14.68 -0.36
CA LEU A 97 4.30 15.23 -0.34
C LEU A 97 4.25 16.74 -0.13
N GLU A 98 5.36 17.41 0.15
CA GLU A 98 5.41 18.89 0.18
C GLU A 98 4.87 19.52 -1.13
N ASN A 99 4.93 18.78 -2.23
CA ASN A 99 4.41 19.17 -3.54
C ASN A 99 3.03 18.59 -3.88
N TYR A 100 2.45 17.75 -3.01
CA TYR A 100 1.16 17.10 -3.22
C TYR A 100 0.30 17.24 -1.97
N PRO A 101 -0.50 18.31 -1.87
CA PRO A 101 -1.25 18.61 -0.64
C PRO A 101 -2.51 17.73 -0.52
N ASN A 102 -2.38 16.45 -0.22
CA ASN A 102 -3.51 15.59 0.05
C ASN A 102 -3.25 14.76 1.31
N ASP A 103 -3.46 15.39 2.47
CA ASP A 103 -3.29 14.80 3.80
C ASP A 103 -4.38 13.78 4.21
N LYS A 104 -5.27 13.41 3.30
CA LYS A 104 -6.41 12.52 3.60
C LYS A 104 -6.17 11.07 3.21
N GLU A 105 -4.96 10.71 2.87
CA GLU A 105 -4.64 9.34 2.50
C GLU A 105 -4.24 8.54 3.73
N GLU A 106 -4.91 7.41 3.93
CA GLU A 106 -4.66 6.45 5.00
C GLU A 106 -3.79 5.30 4.49
N TYR A 107 -2.89 4.83 5.34
CA TYR A 107 -2.06 3.65 5.07
C TYR A 107 -2.25 2.64 6.17
N LEU A 108 -2.44 1.40 5.77
CA LEU A 108 -2.44 0.24 6.64
C LEU A 108 -1.34 -0.72 6.16
N ILE A 109 -0.39 -0.99 7.03
CA ILE A 109 0.69 -1.95 6.76
C ILE A 109 0.51 -3.13 7.69
N ILE A 110 0.43 -4.33 7.13
CA ILE A 110 0.27 -5.58 7.87
C ILE A 110 1.48 -6.46 7.58
N ILE A 111 2.24 -6.80 8.59
CA ILE A 111 3.45 -7.61 8.46
C ILE A 111 3.29 -8.91 9.23
N GLY A 112 3.29 -10.02 8.49
CA GLY A 112 3.33 -11.38 9.06
C GLY A 112 4.77 -11.79 9.35
N ASN A 113 5.07 -12.08 10.60
CA ASN A 113 6.40 -12.49 11.03
C ASN A 113 6.42 -13.99 11.30
N SER A 114 7.37 -14.69 10.68
CA SER A 114 7.57 -16.11 10.89
C SER A 114 8.10 -16.34 12.30
N ALA A 115 7.35 -17.12 13.10
CA ALA A 115 7.79 -17.46 14.45
C ALA A 115 8.92 -18.49 14.40
N PRO A 116 10.03 -18.30 15.13
CA PRO A 116 11.19 -19.20 15.11
C PRO A 116 10.88 -20.64 15.48
N LYS A 117 9.86 -20.87 16.31
CA LYS A 117 9.44 -22.19 16.79
C LYS A 117 8.78 -23.07 15.74
N ASN A 118 8.40 -22.51 14.59
CA ASN A 118 7.59 -23.21 13.59
C ASN A 118 8.38 -23.70 12.37
N ARG A 119 9.69 -23.46 12.34
CA ARG A 119 10.56 -23.93 11.24
C ARG A 119 10.60 -25.45 11.09
N ASN A 120 10.18 -26.20 12.10
CA ASN A 120 10.15 -27.68 12.10
C ASN A 120 8.75 -28.27 11.87
N SER A 121 7.71 -27.45 11.74
CA SER A 121 6.38 -27.97 11.43
C SER A 121 6.25 -28.15 9.92
N ILE A 122 6.10 -29.40 9.55
CA ILE A 122 5.92 -29.82 8.15
C ILE A 122 4.68 -29.14 7.59
N GLY A 123 4.87 -28.13 6.75
CA GLY A 123 3.89 -27.71 5.77
C GLY A 123 3.20 -26.37 5.96
N TYR A 124 3.21 -25.73 7.13
CA TYR A 124 2.57 -24.42 7.30
C TYR A 124 3.39 -23.53 8.22
N GLU A 125 3.79 -22.38 7.72
CA GLU A 125 4.37 -21.32 8.55
C GLU A 125 3.24 -20.60 9.29
N ILE A 126 3.38 -20.46 10.60
CA ILE A 126 2.49 -19.64 11.42
C ILE A 126 3.14 -18.27 11.56
N PHE A 127 2.40 -17.24 11.18
CA PHE A 127 2.84 -15.88 11.27
C PHE A 127 2.18 -15.15 12.44
N ASP A 128 2.97 -14.40 13.18
CA ASP A 128 2.48 -13.35 14.06
C ASP A 128 2.35 -12.07 13.26
N TYR A 129 1.14 -11.52 13.21
CA TYR A 129 0.86 -10.31 12.46
C TYR A 129 1.00 -9.07 13.32
N ARG A 130 1.68 -8.06 12.78
CA ARG A 130 1.72 -6.72 13.32
C ARG A 130 1.12 -5.75 12.33
N GLY A 131 0.21 -4.90 12.79
CA GLY A 131 -0.42 -3.85 11.99
C GLY A 131 0.14 -2.49 12.35
N TYR A 132 0.26 -1.63 11.33
CA TYR A 132 0.65 -0.24 11.48
C TYR A 132 -0.27 0.65 10.67
N GLU A 133 -0.83 1.66 11.32
CA GLU A 133 -1.70 2.65 10.69
C GLU A 133 -1.00 4.00 10.64
N TYR A 134 -1.12 4.71 9.52
CA TYR A 134 -0.56 6.05 9.36
C TYR A 134 -1.59 7.10 9.71
N ILE A 135 -1.31 7.86 10.78
CA ILE A 135 -2.19 8.91 11.29
C ILE A 135 -1.36 10.17 11.54
N ASN A 136 -1.80 11.31 11.00
CA ASN A 136 -1.19 12.61 11.27
C ASN A 136 0.34 12.68 11.08
N GLY A 137 0.84 12.00 10.06
CA GLY A 137 2.26 12.05 9.75
C GLY A 137 3.11 10.94 10.35
N HIS A 138 2.54 10.05 11.15
CA HIS A 138 3.25 8.99 11.87
C HIS A 138 2.57 7.62 11.72
N PHE A 139 3.38 6.56 11.74
CA PHE A 139 2.90 5.20 11.84
C PHE A 139 2.74 4.78 13.30
N TYR A 140 1.59 4.26 13.64
CA TYR A 140 1.26 3.72 14.95
C TYR A 140 0.96 2.23 14.84
N LYS A 141 1.48 1.45 15.75
CA LYS A 141 1.13 0.04 15.88
C LYS A 141 -0.30 -0.10 16.39
N ILE A 142 -1.06 -0.99 15.75
CA ILE A 142 -2.43 -1.37 16.12
C ILE A 142 -2.52 -2.83 16.52
#